data_7ca356b7498064618d12179df328379b
#
_entry.id   7ca356b7498064618d12179df328379b
#
_cell.length_a   1.000
_cell.length_b   1.000
_cell.length_c   1.000
_cell.angle_alpha   90.00
_cell.angle_beta   90.00
_cell.angle_gamma   90.00
#
_symmetry.space_group_name_H-M   'P 1'
#
loop_
_entity.id
_entity.type
_entity.pdbx_description
1 polymer ?
#
loop_
_entity_poly.entity_id
_entity_poly.type
_entity_poly.pdbx_seq_one_letter_code
_entity_poly.pdbx_strand_id
1 'polypeptide(L)'
;MTIAPPAADDLVVTDPVNGSIASTVRRSTEDDVRNAVARARAAAGAWARTAPAERGALLHAAADHLRAHAQELADLNTRETGKVPGDALGGVEAGIGTLVQYAELGPVHRGEALRGQFGAADWSVPHPRGVVLALTPWNDPVAVACGILGAAIVTGNTVVHKGSERCPATFARLNALLAEVLPDGVLVGVDGDATTGELLLAQEGIDVYAHVGSTATGDRLSEVAATTRAHVVRENGGNDPVIVDADVDPEWAAAQVALGAFANTGQICTSVERVYVHQDVAEPFVAALVAEAERRTAAPAAEFGPLVDDRLRGLVQHHVDDAIARGAAVRTGGVTPGGLGSFYPATVLTDCTDDMLVLTEETFGPIAPVRVVSDFAEGLRLAAADRYGLAATVLTNDTAHALRAAAELPVGTVKVNAVFGGAPGGSAQPRGASGAGFGYGPHLLDEMTTTTVVHLEAAPPRRTVEPSTEAAGSTAATGSTGAAAAATGPAAAAGATAGSADTVGGTR
;
A
#
# COMPACT_ATOMS: atom_id res chain seq x y z
N MET A 1 -9.47 -26.03 -31.36
CA MET A 1 -8.13 -26.25 -30.79
C MET A 1 -8.32 -26.96 -29.47
N THR A 2 -7.93 -28.21 -29.32
CA THR A 2 -8.03 -28.94 -28.05
C THR A 2 -6.93 -28.40 -27.15
N ILE A 3 -7.29 -27.66 -26.11
CA ILE A 3 -6.34 -27.18 -25.09
C ILE A 3 -5.83 -28.43 -24.35
N ALA A 4 -4.51 -28.63 -24.32
CA ALA A 4 -3.92 -29.70 -23.53
C ALA A 4 -4.33 -29.52 -22.03
N PRO A 5 -4.55 -30.63 -21.30
CA PRO A 5 -4.84 -30.50 -19.87
C PRO A 5 -3.68 -29.81 -19.17
N PRO A 6 -3.98 -28.94 -18.15
CA PRO A 6 -2.95 -28.21 -17.40
C PRO A 6 -1.98 -29.20 -16.75
N ALA A 7 -0.70 -28.83 -16.70
CA ALA A 7 0.33 -29.59 -16.00
C ALA A 7 0.11 -29.48 -14.46
N ALA A 8 0.66 -30.44 -13.70
CA ALA A 8 0.50 -30.46 -12.24
C ALA A 8 1.07 -29.20 -11.53
N ASP A 9 2.00 -28.51 -12.20
CA ASP A 9 2.67 -27.30 -11.69
C ASP A 9 2.06 -25.99 -12.21
N ASP A 10 0.97 -26.05 -12.98
CA ASP A 10 0.32 -24.86 -13.51
C ASP A 10 -0.63 -24.22 -12.49
N LEU A 11 -0.66 -22.87 -12.49
CA LEU A 11 -1.70 -22.09 -11.85
C LEU A 11 -2.91 -22.06 -12.79
N VAL A 12 -4.01 -22.67 -12.36
CA VAL A 12 -5.27 -22.70 -13.11
C VAL A 12 -6.25 -21.80 -12.41
N VAL A 13 -6.69 -20.75 -13.09
CA VAL A 13 -7.71 -19.83 -12.59
C VAL A 13 -9.02 -20.11 -13.31
N THR A 14 -10.10 -20.17 -12.54
CA THR A 14 -11.46 -20.31 -13.08
C THR A 14 -12.13 -18.94 -13.16
N ASP A 15 -12.86 -18.70 -14.22
CA ASP A 15 -13.72 -17.52 -14.37
C ASP A 15 -14.81 -17.54 -13.28
N PRO A 16 -14.82 -16.56 -12.35
CA PRO A 16 -15.75 -16.57 -11.23
C PRO A 16 -17.21 -16.31 -11.65
N VAL A 17 -17.47 -15.95 -12.91
CA VAL A 17 -18.83 -15.80 -13.46
C VAL A 17 -19.46 -17.14 -13.80
N ASN A 18 -18.68 -18.07 -14.37
CA ASN A 18 -19.24 -19.29 -14.98
C ASN A 18 -18.49 -20.60 -14.66
N GLY A 19 -17.38 -20.52 -13.92
CA GLY A 19 -16.58 -21.68 -13.50
C GLY A 19 -15.72 -22.30 -14.61
N SER A 20 -15.68 -21.72 -15.83
CA SER A 20 -14.78 -22.18 -16.88
C SER A 20 -13.33 -21.78 -16.59
N ILE A 21 -12.34 -22.42 -17.24
CA ILE A 21 -10.95 -21.99 -17.12
C ILE A 21 -10.77 -20.61 -17.75
N ALA A 22 -10.40 -19.64 -16.95
CA ALA A 22 -10.07 -18.26 -17.35
C ALA A 22 -8.65 -18.16 -17.90
N SER A 23 -7.69 -18.75 -17.17
CA SER A 23 -6.28 -18.74 -17.55
C SER A 23 -5.52 -19.96 -16.99
N THR A 24 -4.37 -20.22 -17.60
CA THR A 24 -3.40 -21.20 -17.11
C THR A 24 -2.01 -20.60 -17.27
N VAL A 25 -1.26 -20.48 -16.17
CA VAL A 25 0.08 -19.91 -16.13
C VAL A 25 1.03 -20.88 -15.43
N ARG A 26 2.20 -21.12 -16.03
CA ARG A 26 3.22 -21.98 -15.41
C ARG A 26 3.74 -21.35 -14.12
N ARG A 27 3.73 -22.11 -13.05
CA ARG A 27 4.35 -21.70 -11.78
C ARG A 27 5.87 -21.60 -11.94
N SER A 28 6.47 -20.56 -11.42
CA SER A 28 7.92 -20.40 -11.36
C SER A 28 8.54 -21.43 -10.42
N THR A 29 9.58 -22.07 -10.88
CA THR A 29 10.37 -23.04 -10.11
C THR A 29 11.28 -22.33 -9.11
N GLU A 30 11.91 -23.08 -8.21
CA GLU A 30 12.94 -22.53 -7.30
C GLU A 30 14.11 -21.92 -8.07
N ASP A 31 14.50 -22.52 -9.20
CA ASP A 31 15.54 -21.98 -10.06
C ASP A 31 15.11 -20.67 -10.75
N ASP A 32 13.85 -20.58 -11.19
CA ASP A 32 13.31 -19.33 -11.74
C ASP A 32 13.31 -18.21 -10.70
N VAL A 33 12.92 -18.50 -9.47
CA VAL A 33 12.94 -17.54 -8.34
C VAL A 33 14.36 -17.07 -8.04
N ARG A 34 15.32 -17.99 -7.91
CA ARG A 34 16.72 -17.66 -7.66
C ARG A 34 17.29 -16.80 -8.78
N ASN A 35 17.03 -17.17 -10.04
CA ASN A 35 17.48 -16.43 -11.21
C ASN A 35 16.84 -15.03 -11.30
N ALA A 36 15.57 -14.87 -10.92
CA ALA A 36 14.91 -13.58 -10.90
C ALA A 36 15.61 -12.60 -9.94
N VAL A 37 15.87 -13.02 -8.70
CA VAL A 37 16.59 -12.21 -7.72
C VAL A 37 18.02 -11.90 -8.18
N ALA A 38 18.73 -12.89 -8.73
CA ALA A 38 20.09 -12.70 -9.23
C ALA A 38 20.16 -11.69 -10.40
N ARG A 39 19.21 -11.74 -11.35
CA ARG A 39 19.11 -10.78 -12.47
C ARG A 39 18.82 -9.36 -11.96
N ALA A 40 17.85 -9.20 -11.05
CA ALA A 40 17.53 -7.91 -10.48
C ALA A 40 18.75 -7.33 -9.72
N ARG A 41 19.45 -8.15 -8.93
CA ARG A 41 20.66 -7.74 -8.21
C ARG A 41 21.80 -7.34 -9.16
N ALA A 42 21.99 -8.05 -10.25
CA ALA A 42 23.03 -7.74 -11.24
C ALA A 42 22.77 -6.38 -11.94
N ALA A 43 21.51 -6.05 -12.20
CA ALA A 43 21.10 -4.79 -12.85
C ALA A 43 21.11 -3.59 -11.90
N ALA A 44 20.94 -3.79 -10.58
CA ALA A 44 20.69 -2.73 -9.59
C ALA A 44 21.77 -1.63 -9.61
N GLY A 45 23.06 -1.99 -9.68
CA GLY A 45 24.14 -1.01 -9.66
C GLY A 45 24.21 -0.11 -10.91
N ALA A 46 23.86 -0.63 -12.09
CA ALA A 46 23.78 0.15 -13.32
C ALA A 46 22.53 1.06 -13.30
N TRP A 47 21.40 0.50 -12.92
CA TRP A 47 20.13 1.23 -12.84
C TRP A 47 20.19 2.39 -11.82
N ALA A 48 20.78 2.19 -10.67
CA ALA A 48 20.98 3.22 -9.65
C ALA A 48 21.77 4.43 -10.18
N ARG A 49 22.69 4.22 -11.14
CA ARG A 49 23.50 5.28 -11.77
C ARG A 49 22.84 5.94 -12.98
N THR A 50 21.73 5.38 -13.49
CA THR A 50 20.93 6.00 -14.55
C THR A 50 20.36 7.32 -14.05
N ALA A 51 20.45 8.37 -14.87
CA ALA A 51 19.96 9.69 -14.48
C ALA A 51 18.46 9.65 -14.15
N PRO A 52 17.99 10.35 -13.09
CA PRO A 52 16.57 10.38 -12.74
C PRO A 52 15.63 10.78 -13.88
N ALA A 53 16.05 11.73 -14.72
CA ALA A 53 15.28 12.14 -15.89
C ALA A 53 15.16 11.04 -16.96
N GLU A 54 16.18 10.21 -17.12
CA GLU A 54 16.16 9.06 -18.04
C GLU A 54 15.22 7.96 -17.51
N ARG A 55 15.26 7.67 -16.20
CA ARG A 55 14.32 6.75 -15.57
C ARG A 55 12.87 7.24 -15.70
N GLY A 56 12.64 8.55 -15.52
CA GLY A 56 11.33 9.15 -15.75
C GLY A 56 10.86 9.01 -17.20
N ALA A 57 11.73 9.25 -18.17
CA ALA A 57 11.41 9.10 -19.59
C ALA A 57 11.05 7.64 -19.96
N LEU A 58 11.75 6.65 -19.38
CA LEU A 58 11.41 5.24 -19.58
C LEU A 58 10.07 4.86 -18.94
N LEU A 59 9.73 5.42 -17.77
CA LEU A 59 8.39 5.21 -17.19
C LEU A 59 7.27 5.86 -18.02
N HIS A 60 7.49 7.04 -18.61
CA HIS A 60 6.53 7.62 -19.57
C HIS A 60 6.33 6.69 -20.76
N ALA A 61 7.43 6.18 -21.34
CA ALA A 61 7.35 5.23 -22.46
C ALA A 61 6.61 3.93 -22.06
N ALA A 62 6.83 3.43 -20.84
CA ALA A 62 6.12 2.27 -20.31
C ALA A 62 4.63 2.57 -20.11
N ALA A 63 4.25 3.75 -19.61
CA ALA A 63 2.86 4.16 -19.49
C ALA A 63 2.16 4.25 -20.85
N ASP A 64 2.84 4.79 -21.88
CA ASP A 64 2.30 4.85 -23.23
C ASP A 64 2.16 3.46 -23.87
N HIS A 65 3.12 2.57 -23.60
CA HIS A 65 3.05 1.17 -24.04
C HIS A 65 1.88 0.42 -23.39
N LEU A 66 1.68 0.59 -22.08
CA LEU A 66 0.51 0.01 -21.39
C LEU A 66 -0.81 0.58 -21.91
N ARG A 67 -0.87 1.86 -22.25
CA ARG A 67 -2.08 2.50 -22.81
C ARG A 67 -2.51 1.84 -24.13
N ALA A 68 -1.56 1.44 -24.96
CA ALA A 68 -1.85 0.72 -26.20
C ALA A 68 -2.43 -0.70 -25.95
N HIS A 69 -2.23 -1.26 -24.75
CA HIS A 69 -2.69 -2.59 -24.33
C HIS A 69 -3.72 -2.55 -23.21
N ALA A 70 -4.32 -1.38 -22.91
CA ALA A 70 -5.19 -1.23 -21.75
C ALA A 70 -6.40 -2.16 -21.79
N GLN A 71 -7.04 -2.31 -22.95
CA GLN A 71 -8.20 -3.20 -23.09
C GLN A 71 -7.82 -4.68 -22.92
N GLU A 72 -6.66 -5.09 -23.43
CA GLU A 72 -6.15 -6.47 -23.25
C GLU A 72 -5.98 -6.82 -21.77
N LEU A 73 -5.37 -5.90 -20.98
CA LEU A 73 -5.18 -6.07 -19.54
C LEU A 73 -6.51 -6.06 -18.78
N ALA A 74 -7.44 -5.18 -19.17
CA ALA A 74 -8.77 -5.13 -18.58
C ALA A 74 -9.58 -6.42 -18.84
N ASP A 75 -9.51 -6.96 -20.05
CA ASP A 75 -10.19 -8.21 -20.42
C ASP A 75 -9.62 -9.41 -19.66
N LEU A 76 -8.28 -9.46 -19.46
CA LEU A 76 -7.64 -10.48 -18.63
C LEU A 76 -8.11 -10.38 -17.18
N ASN A 77 -8.08 -9.17 -16.60
CA ASN A 77 -8.52 -8.92 -15.24
C ASN A 77 -9.99 -9.33 -15.03
N THR A 78 -10.89 -8.92 -15.93
CA THR A 78 -12.32 -9.30 -15.87
C THR A 78 -12.49 -10.82 -15.86
N ARG A 79 -11.80 -11.54 -16.73
CA ARG A 79 -11.93 -13.01 -16.83
C ARG A 79 -11.38 -13.73 -15.60
N GLU A 80 -10.27 -13.25 -15.02
CA GLU A 80 -9.63 -13.92 -13.89
C GLU A 80 -10.28 -13.58 -12.56
N THR A 81 -10.78 -12.34 -12.39
CA THR A 81 -11.28 -11.86 -11.09
C THR A 81 -12.79 -11.64 -11.04
N GLY A 82 -13.46 -11.60 -12.17
CA GLY A 82 -14.88 -11.24 -12.25
C GLY A 82 -15.15 -9.76 -12.09
N LYS A 83 -14.12 -8.91 -12.01
CA LYS A 83 -14.27 -7.45 -11.94
C LYS A 83 -15.04 -6.98 -13.18
N VAL A 84 -16.03 -6.11 -12.97
CA VAL A 84 -16.86 -5.62 -14.08
C VAL A 84 -16.01 -4.88 -15.12
N PRO A 85 -16.29 -4.99 -16.43
CA PRO A 85 -15.39 -4.51 -17.48
C PRO A 85 -15.03 -3.03 -17.39
N GLY A 86 -15.98 -2.16 -17.02
CA GLY A 86 -15.74 -0.73 -16.83
C GLY A 86 -14.76 -0.43 -15.71
N ASP A 87 -14.90 -1.12 -14.57
CA ASP A 87 -14.03 -0.96 -13.41
C ASP A 87 -12.64 -1.58 -13.68
N ALA A 88 -12.59 -2.68 -14.42
CA ALA A 88 -11.32 -3.30 -14.82
C ALA A 88 -10.50 -2.35 -15.71
N LEU A 89 -11.13 -1.73 -16.70
CA LEU A 89 -10.47 -0.72 -17.55
C LEU A 89 -10.08 0.53 -16.75
N GLY A 90 -10.97 1.02 -15.88
CA GLY A 90 -10.68 2.16 -14.99
C GLY A 90 -9.46 1.90 -14.08
N GLY A 91 -9.30 0.67 -13.55
CA GLY A 91 -8.13 0.28 -12.77
C GLY A 91 -6.85 0.28 -13.61
N VAL A 92 -6.90 -0.18 -14.86
CA VAL A 92 -5.75 -0.11 -15.78
C VAL A 92 -5.36 1.35 -16.07
N GLU A 93 -6.33 2.21 -16.36
CA GLU A 93 -6.11 3.64 -16.62
C GLU A 93 -5.54 4.36 -15.38
N ALA A 94 -6.03 4.03 -14.17
CA ALA A 94 -5.48 4.53 -12.92
C ALA A 94 -4.02 4.12 -12.74
N GLY A 95 -3.66 2.86 -13.03
CA GLY A 95 -2.28 2.38 -13.00
C GLY A 95 -1.38 3.14 -13.98
N ILE A 96 -1.82 3.36 -15.20
CA ILE A 96 -1.11 4.15 -16.22
C ILE A 96 -0.90 5.60 -15.72
N GLY A 97 -1.94 6.22 -15.17
CA GLY A 97 -1.86 7.56 -14.59
C GLY A 97 -0.85 7.65 -13.45
N THR A 98 -0.78 6.61 -12.62
CA THR A 98 0.18 6.52 -11.52
C THR A 98 1.63 6.37 -12.00
N LEU A 99 1.89 5.60 -13.08
CA LEU A 99 3.21 5.54 -13.69
C LEU A 99 3.64 6.92 -14.22
N VAL A 100 2.74 7.65 -14.88
CA VAL A 100 3.00 9.03 -15.35
C VAL A 100 3.33 9.94 -14.16
N GLN A 101 2.55 9.88 -13.09
CA GLN A 101 2.82 10.66 -11.87
C GLN A 101 4.22 10.39 -11.32
N TYR A 102 4.64 9.14 -11.20
CA TYR A 102 5.98 8.80 -10.70
C TYR A 102 7.08 9.17 -11.71
N ALA A 103 6.83 9.06 -13.01
CA ALA A 103 7.76 9.52 -14.04
C ALA A 103 8.10 11.02 -13.89
N GLU A 104 7.12 11.82 -13.48
CA GLU A 104 7.28 13.26 -13.24
C GLU A 104 7.88 13.55 -11.85
N LEU A 105 7.49 12.81 -10.82
CA LEU A 105 7.98 13.00 -9.44
C LEU A 105 9.43 12.54 -9.27
N GLY A 106 9.85 11.47 -9.93
CA GLY A 106 11.19 10.90 -9.77
C GLY A 106 12.33 11.89 -10.03
N PRO A 107 12.32 12.66 -11.14
CA PRO A 107 13.36 13.67 -11.42
C PRO A 107 13.42 14.82 -10.40
N VAL A 108 12.34 15.08 -9.67
CA VAL A 108 12.28 16.15 -8.66
C VAL A 108 12.39 15.62 -7.22
N HIS A 109 12.41 14.31 -7.04
CA HIS A 109 12.72 13.68 -5.75
C HIS A 109 14.20 13.88 -5.43
N ARG A 110 14.48 14.71 -4.45
CA ARG A 110 15.83 15.23 -4.16
C ARG A 110 16.06 15.37 -2.67
N GLY A 111 17.35 15.44 -2.30
CA GLY A 111 17.75 15.85 -0.97
C GLY A 111 17.70 17.36 -0.76
N GLU A 112 18.16 17.79 0.39
CA GLU A 112 18.10 19.16 0.89
C GLU A 112 19.50 19.77 0.98
N ALA A 113 19.61 21.06 0.73
CA ALA A 113 20.77 21.86 1.10
C ALA A 113 20.65 22.22 2.59
N LEU A 114 21.62 21.77 3.40
CA LEU A 114 21.64 22.01 4.83
C LEU A 114 22.53 23.20 5.17
N ARG A 115 22.26 23.84 6.33
CA ARG A 115 23.11 24.92 6.84
C ARG A 115 23.91 24.41 8.04
N GLY A 116 25.21 24.25 7.82
CA GLY A 116 26.18 23.92 8.85
C GLY A 116 27.11 25.08 9.19
N GLN A 117 28.40 24.79 9.42
CA GLN A 117 29.43 25.74 9.76
C GLN A 117 29.75 26.66 8.55
N PHE A 118 30.06 27.93 8.81
CA PHE A 118 30.50 28.85 7.76
C PHE A 118 31.79 28.35 7.09
N GLY A 119 31.76 28.19 5.77
CA GLY A 119 32.88 27.65 5.00
C GLY A 119 32.79 26.15 4.72
N ALA A 120 31.82 25.47 5.29
CA ALA A 120 31.44 24.10 4.92
C ALA A 120 30.24 24.09 3.97
N ALA A 121 30.07 22.99 3.24
CA ALA A 121 28.87 22.71 2.46
C ALA A 121 28.25 21.40 2.93
N ASP A 122 26.96 21.44 3.27
CA ASP A 122 26.21 20.31 3.76
C ASP A 122 24.98 20.08 2.89
N TRP A 123 24.74 18.85 2.48
CA TRP A 123 23.55 18.45 1.75
C TRP A 123 23.19 16.99 1.99
N SER A 124 21.93 16.65 1.74
CA SER A 124 21.46 15.26 1.75
C SER A 124 21.27 14.73 0.32
N VAL A 125 21.43 13.44 0.14
CA VAL A 125 21.25 12.76 -1.16
C VAL A 125 20.42 11.49 -0.93
N PRO A 126 19.25 11.31 -1.57
CA PRO A 126 18.54 10.04 -1.58
C PRO A 126 19.23 9.05 -2.53
N HIS A 127 19.39 7.81 -2.08
CA HIS A 127 19.90 6.69 -2.85
C HIS A 127 18.89 5.55 -2.89
N PRO A 128 18.75 4.81 -4.00
CA PRO A 128 17.92 3.62 -4.03
C PRO A 128 18.39 2.60 -2.99
N ARG A 129 17.46 1.87 -2.38
CA ARG A 129 17.79 0.82 -1.41
C ARG A 129 18.41 -0.41 -2.07
N GLY A 130 18.03 -0.73 -3.31
CA GLY A 130 18.57 -1.85 -4.08
C GLY A 130 17.52 -2.68 -4.80
N VAL A 131 17.28 -3.91 -4.37
CA VAL A 131 16.27 -4.82 -4.93
C VAL A 131 14.99 -4.78 -4.11
N VAL A 132 13.88 -4.49 -4.74
CA VAL A 132 12.53 -4.50 -4.15
C VAL A 132 11.83 -5.80 -4.52
N LEU A 133 11.35 -6.56 -3.54
CA LEU A 133 10.35 -7.58 -3.75
C LEU A 133 8.97 -6.93 -3.62
N ALA A 134 8.24 -6.86 -4.73
CA ALA A 134 6.89 -6.35 -4.78
C ALA A 134 5.86 -7.49 -4.79
N LEU A 135 4.97 -7.54 -3.80
CA LEU A 135 3.86 -8.48 -3.70
C LEU A 135 2.56 -7.72 -3.82
N THR A 136 1.76 -7.98 -4.87
CA THR A 136 0.58 -7.16 -5.21
C THR A 136 -0.70 -7.98 -5.29
N PRO A 137 -1.85 -7.40 -4.93
CA PRO A 137 -3.13 -8.09 -4.80
C PRO A 137 -3.86 -8.20 -6.15
N TRP A 138 -4.95 -8.95 -6.13
CA TRP A 138 -5.80 -9.27 -7.27
C TRP A 138 -6.99 -8.32 -7.48
N ASN A 139 -7.41 -7.58 -6.46
CA ASN A 139 -8.66 -6.80 -6.48
C ASN A 139 -8.57 -5.53 -7.35
N ASP A 140 -7.37 -4.94 -7.48
CA ASP A 140 -7.07 -3.91 -8.48
C ASP A 140 -5.63 -4.07 -8.99
N PRO A 141 -5.37 -5.17 -9.76
CA PRO A 141 -4.03 -5.69 -9.99
C PRO A 141 -3.11 -4.69 -10.69
N VAL A 142 -3.59 -4.03 -11.74
CA VAL A 142 -2.75 -3.11 -12.54
C VAL A 142 -2.51 -1.81 -11.81
N ALA A 143 -3.55 -1.22 -11.18
CA ALA A 143 -3.42 0.03 -10.44
C ALA A 143 -2.41 -0.09 -9.29
N VAL A 144 -2.55 -1.13 -8.46
CA VAL A 144 -1.68 -1.34 -7.30
C VAL A 144 -0.25 -1.71 -7.72
N ALA A 145 -0.09 -2.59 -8.72
CA ALA A 145 1.23 -2.94 -9.22
C ALA A 145 1.96 -1.72 -9.77
N CYS A 146 1.34 -0.93 -10.64
CA CYS A 146 1.93 0.29 -11.18
C CYS A 146 2.32 1.29 -10.10
N GLY A 147 1.58 1.35 -8.98
CA GLY A 147 1.91 2.17 -7.83
C GLY A 147 3.27 1.81 -7.23
N ILE A 148 3.44 0.55 -6.84
CA ILE A 148 4.69 0.09 -6.22
C ILE A 148 5.84 0.07 -7.25
N LEU A 149 5.61 -0.49 -8.43
CA LEU A 149 6.63 -0.63 -9.48
C LEU A 149 7.14 0.75 -9.94
N GLY A 150 6.22 1.70 -10.18
CA GLY A 150 6.58 3.04 -10.61
C GLY A 150 7.48 3.77 -9.62
N ALA A 151 7.12 3.75 -8.34
CA ALA A 151 7.92 4.38 -7.28
C ALA A 151 9.30 3.72 -7.13
N ALA A 152 9.36 2.38 -7.11
CA ALA A 152 10.62 1.64 -6.97
C ALA A 152 11.54 1.89 -8.17
N ILE A 153 11.04 1.79 -9.39
CA ILE A 153 11.82 1.92 -10.62
C ILE A 153 12.34 3.35 -10.79
N VAL A 154 11.50 4.38 -10.60
CA VAL A 154 11.92 5.77 -10.81
C VAL A 154 12.97 6.23 -9.82
N THR A 155 12.95 5.70 -8.59
CA THR A 155 13.96 6.00 -7.56
C THR A 155 15.28 5.25 -7.77
N GLY A 156 15.35 4.34 -8.76
CA GLY A 156 16.59 3.64 -9.15
C GLY A 156 16.73 2.26 -8.55
N ASN A 157 15.68 1.70 -7.95
CA ASN A 157 15.66 0.31 -7.52
C ASN A 157 15.33 -0.63 -8.69
N THR A 158 15.78 -1.88 -8.61
CA THR A 158 15.29 -2.97 -9.43
C THR A 158 14.22 -3.75 -8.69
N VAL A 159 13.33 -4.42 -9.41
CA VAL A 159 12.16 -5.06 -8.82
C VAL A 159 12.03 -6.51 -9.24
N VAL A 160 11.79 -7.39 -8.27
CA VAL A 160 11.22 -8.70 -8.47
C VAL A 160 9.73 -8.59 -8.11
N HIS A 161 8.86 -8.81 -9.07
CA HIS A 161 7.43 -8.64 -8.90
C HIS A 161 6.70 -9.97 -8.93
N LYS A 162 5.98 -10.29 -7.86
CA LYS A 162 5.05 -11.42 -7.79
C LYS A 162 3.64 -10.89 -7.54
N GLY A 163 2.80 -10.99 -8.53
CA GLY A 163 1.37 -10.75 -8.39
C GLY A 163 0.62 -11.90 -7.70
N SER A 164 -0.63 -11.67 -7.37
CA SER A 164 -1.51 -12.69 -6.79
C SER A 164 -1.77 -13.84 -7.76
N GLU A 165 -1.81 -15.05 -7.24
CA GLU A 165 -2.19 -16.28 -7.95
C GLU A 165 -3.64 -16.29 -8.44
N ARG A 166 -4.44 -15.34 -8.03
CA ARG A 166 -5.85 -15.19 -8.44
C ARG A 166 -6.01 -14.52 -9.81
N CYS A 167 -4.97 -13.80 -10.28
CA CYS A 167 -4.96 -13.21 -11.63
C CYS A 167 -3.55 -13.26 -12.26
N PRO A 168 -2.97 -14.48 -12.39
CA PRO A 168 -1.60 -14.64 -12.80
C PRO A 168 -1.36 -14.23 -14.27
N ALA A 169 -2.32 -14.43 -15.18
CA ALA A 169 -2.15 -14.01 -16.58
C ALA A 169 -2.16 -12.49 -16.73
N THR A 170 -2.98 -11.80 -15.94
CA THR A 170 -2.96 -10.33 -15.88
C THR A 170 -1.58 -9.81 -15.47
N PHE A 171 -0.96 -10.38 -14.43
CA PHE A 171 0.37 -9.97 -13.97
C PHE A 171 1.50 -10.39 -14.90
N ALA A 172 1.45 -11.63 -15.45
CA ALA A 172 2.42 -12.08 -16.44
C ALA A 172 2.45 -11.14 -17.65
N ARG A 173 1.26 -10.74 -18.13
CA ARG A 173 1.16 -9.80 -19.25
C ARG A 173 1.62 -8.40 -18.91
N LEU A 174 1.24 -7.86 -17.75
CA LEU A 174 1.70 -6.57 -17.26
C LEU A 174 3.24 -6.53 -17.17
N ASN A 175 3.84 -7.54 -16.52
CA ASN A 175 5.29 -7.63 -16.37
C ASN A 175 5.99 -7.72 -17.74
N ALA A 176 5.44 -8.50 -18.69
CA ALA A 176 5.99 -8.61 -20.04
C ALA A 176 5.98 -7.26 -20.76
N LEU A 177 4.84 -6.55 -20.75
CA LEU A 177 4.71 -5.23 -21.38
C LEU A 177 5.69 -4.21 -20.80
N LEU A 178 5.85 -4.17 -19.49
CA LEU A 178 6.81 -3.27 -18.85
C LEU A 178 8.26 -3.65 -19.18
N ALA A 179 8.58 -4.95 -19.22
CA ALA A 179 9.91 -5.43 -19.55
C ALA A 179 10.31 -5.19 -21.02
N GLU A 180 9.34 -5.01 -21.95
CA GLU A 180 9.61 -4.64 -23.34
C GLU A 180 10.21 -3.22 -23.46
N VAL A 181 9.98 -2.36 -22.47
CA VAL A 181 10.44 -0.96 -22.44
C VAL A 181 11.62 -0.74 -21.51
N LEU A 182 11.63 -1.43 -20.38
CA LEU A 182 12.65 -1.27 -19.34
C LEU A 182 13.93 -2.07 -19.67
N PRO A 183 15.12 -1.62 -19.26
CA PRO A 183 16.34 -2.39 -19.40
C PRO A 183 16.26 -3.75 -18.69
N ASP A 184 16.98 -4.75 -19.22
CA ASP A 184 16.97 -6.11 -18.66
C ASP A 184 17.37 -6.12 -17.18
N GLY A 185 16.62 -6.88 -16.38
CA GLY A 185 16.80 -7.02 -14.94
C GLY A 185 16.26 -5.85 -14.09
N VAL A 186 15.77 -4.76 -14.68
CA VAL A 186 15.13 -3.66 -13.90
C VAL A 186 13.79 -4.13 -13.31
N LEU A 187 13.03 -4.88 -14.07
CA LEU A 187 11.82 -5.57 -13.62
C LEU A 187 11.89 -7.04 -14.02
N VAL A 188 11.69 -7.93 -13.07
CA VAL A 188 11.62 -9.38 -13.29
C VAL A 188 10.34 -9.93 -12.67
N GLY A 189 9.44 -10.45 -13.50
CA GLY A 189 8.22 -11.11 -13.06
C GLY A 189 8.47 -12.53 -12.57
N VAL A 190 7.72 -12.93 -11.53
CA VAL A 190 7.67 -14.29 -10.98
C VAL A 190 6.21 -14.66 -10.76
N ASP A 191 5.78 -15.79 -11.33
CA ASP A 191 4.41 -16.28 -11.23
C ASP A 191 4.33 -17.45 -10.23
N GLY A 192 3.35 -17.40 -9.32
CA GLY A 192 3.22 -18.44 -8.32
C GLY A 192 2.24 -18.08 -7.22
N ASP A 193 2.01 -19.06 -6.35
CA ASP A 193 1.17 -18.95 -5.17
C ASP A 193 1.97 -18.60 -3.88
N ALA A 194 1.39 -18.92 -2.72
CA ALA A 194 2.05 -18.71 -1.42
C ALA A 194 3.38 -19.47 -1.31
N THR A 195 3.48 -20.67 -1.92
CA THR A 195 4.73 -21.46 -1.91
C THR A 195 5.85 -20.72 -2.63
N THR A 196 5.55 -20.13 -3.80
CA THR A 196 6.51 -19.29 -4.52
C THR A 196 6.86 -18.02 -3.73
N GLY A 197 5.87 -17.46 -2.99
CA GLY A 197 6.12 -16.36 -2.04
C GLY A 197 7.15 -16.73 -0.98
N GLU A 198 7.03 -17.87 -0.33
CA GLU A 198 8.02 -18.36 0.67
C GLU A 198 9.39 -18.62 0.04
N LEU A 199 9.46 -19.14 -1.20
CA LEU A 199 10.73 -19.29 -1.92
C LEU A 199 11.40 -17.93 -2.17
N LEU A 200 10.64 -16.88 -2.49
CA LEU A 200 11.15 -15.50 -2.63
C LEU A 200 11.65 -14.95 -1.30
N LEU A 201 10.93 -15.18 -0.21
CA LEU A 201 11.32 -14.73 1.13
C LEU A 201 12.59 -15.41 1.65
N ALA A 202 12.89 -16.62 1.17
CA ALA A 202 14.11 -17.34 1.50
C ALA A 202 15.34 -16.86 0.72
N GLN A 203 15.17 -15.98 -0.29
CA GLN A 203 16.29 -15.47 -1.08
C GLN A 203 17.07 -14.38 -0.33
N GLU A 204 18.39 -14.45 -0.41
CA GLU A 204 19.24 -13.34 0.01
C GLU A 204 19.27 -12.23 -1.05
N GLY A 205 19.54 -11.01 -0.62
CA GLY A 205 19.75 -9.90 -1.55
C GLY A 205 18.48 -9.14 -1.93
N ILE A 206 17.44 -9.23 -1.13
CA ILE A 206 16.26 -8.35 -1.17
C ILE A 206 16.45 -7.27 -0.11
N ASP A 207 16.34 -6.00 -0.53
CA ASP A 207 16.58 -4.84 0.32
C ASP A 207 15.28 -4.18 0.80
N VAL A 208 14.17 -4.39 0.07
CA VAL A 208 12.84 -3.88 0.41
C VAL A 208 11.79 -4.95 0.16
N TYR A 209 10.90 -5.13 1.11
CA TYR A 209 9.63 -5.84 0.92
C TYR A 209 8.52 -4.80 0.80
N ALA A 210 7.89 -4.72 -0.37
CA ALA A 210 6.73 -3.87 -0.62
C ALA A 210 5.50 -4.73 -0.87
N HIS A 211 4.50 -4.61 -0.01
CA HIS A 211 3.33 -5.47 0.00
C HIS A 211 2.04 -4.65 0.04
N VAL A 212 1.11 -5.02 -0.82
CA VAL A 212 -0.30 -4.68 -0.67
C VAL A 212 -1.09 -5.98 -0.72
N GLY A 213 -1.90 -6.26 0.31
CA GLY A 213 -2.67 -7.50 0.37
C GLY A 213 -3.10 -7.88 1.78
N SER A 214 -3.19 -9.18 2.08
CA SER A 214 -3.72 -9.65 3.36
C SER A 214 -2.80 -9.31 4.54
N THR A 215 -3.41 -9.02 5.69
CA THR A 215 -2.72 -8.76 6.96
C THR A 215 -1.77 -9.89 7.34
N ALA A 216 -2.18 -11.15 7.17
CA ALA A 216 -1.35 -12.31 7.48
C ALA A 216 -0.05 -12.36 6.64
N THR A 217 -0.12 -12.01 5.36
CA THR A 217 1.07 -11.93 4.49
C THR A 217 1.98 -10.76 4.92
N GLY A 218 1.40 -9.60 5.23
CA GLY A 218 2.15 -8.44 5.69
C GLY A 218 2.89 -8.70 7.02
N ASP A 219 2.26 -9.42 7.94
CA ASP A 219 2.88 -9.82 9.22
C ASP A 219 4.04 -10.80 8.98
N ARG A 220 3.85 -11.78 8.10
CA ARG A 220 4.91 -12.73 7.70
C ARG A 220 6.13 -12.02 7.10
N LEU A 221 5.89 -11.02 6.24
CA LEU A 221 6.97 -10.19 5.68
C LEU A 221 7.75 -9.45 6.76
N SER A 222 7.07 -8.94 7.78
CA SER A 222 7.71 -8.23 8.89
C SER A 222 8.59 -9.15 9.74
N GLU A 223 8.15 -10.39 9.96
CA GLU A 223 8.96 -11.40 10.65
C GLU A 223 10.25 -11.69 9.88
N VAL A 224 10.17 -11.87 8.56
CA VAL A 224 11.36 -12.12 7.72
C VAL A 224 12.26 -10.89 7.70
N ALA A 225 11.70 -9.69 7.51
CA ALA A 225 12.45 -8.44 7.49
C ALA A 225 13.23 -8.19 8.79
N ALA A 226 12.70 -8.58 9.94
CA ALA A 226 13.39 -8.48 11.22
C ALA A 226 14.72 -9.28 11.24
N THR A 227 14.83 -10.34 10.43
CA THR A 227 16.04 -11.16 10.32
C THR A 227 16.97 -10.69 9.21
N THR A 228 16.43 -10.22 8.08
CA THR A 228 17.19 -9.79 6.89
C THR A 228 17.62 -8.32 6.94
N ARG A 229 16.99 -7.50 7.79
CA ARG A 229 17.15 -6.03 7.87
C ARG A 229 16.65 -5.31 6.62
N ALA A 230 15.87 -5.95 5.79
CA ALA A 230 15.21 -5.31 4.67
C ALA A 230 14.18 -4.28 5.17
N HIS A 231 14.02 -3.20 4.43
CA HIS A 231 12.96 -2.23 4.69
C HIS A 231 11.59 -2.82 4.32
N VAL A 232 10.53 -2.46 5.05
CA VAL A 232 9.19 -3.00 4.81
C VAL A 232 8.19 -1.88 4.61
N VAL A 233 7.47 -1.94 3.51
CA VAL A 233 6.28 -1.15 3.22
C VAL A 233 5.11 -2.11 3.11
N ARG A 234 4.08 -1.90 3.95
CA ARG A 234 2.90 -2.77 3.99
C ARG A 234 1.63 -1.95 3.93
N GLU A 235 0.78 -2.25 2.99
CA GLU A 235 -0.63 -1.90 3.00
C GLU A 235 -1.44 -3.19 3.10
N ASN A 236 -1.90 -3.49 4.28
CA ASN A 236 -2.71 -4.67 4.59
C ASN A 236 -4.20 -4.34 4.39
N GLY A 237 -5.06 -5.28 4.82
CA GLY A 237 -6.50 -5.08 4.85
C GLY A 237 -6.96 -3.95 5.75
N GLY A 238 -8.24 -3.60 5.62
CA GLY A 238 -8.95 -2.65 6.45
C GLY A 238 -10.21 -3.27 7.04
N ASN A 239 -10.89 -2.52 7.90
CA ASN A 239 -12.24 -2.78 8.38
C ASN A 239 -12.90 -1.42 8.57
N ASP A 240 -13.01 -0.69 7.44
CA ASP A 240 -13.22 0.74 7.46
C ASP A 240 -14.61 1.13 7.94
N PRO A 241 -14.71 1.98 8.97
CA PRO A 241 -15.99 2.46 9.46
C PRO A 241 -16.55 3.62 8.63
N VAL A 242 -17.88 3.70 8.55
CA VAL A 242 -18.60 4.93 8.23
C VAL A 242 -19.47 5.36 9.41
N ILE A 243 -19.44 6.65 9.74
CA ILE A 243 -20.32 7.28 10.72
C ILE A 243 -21.34 8.12 9.96
N VAL A 244 -22.62 7.82 10.12
CA VAL A 244 -23.74 8.58 9.55
C VAL A 244 -24.37 9.40 10.66
N ASP A 245 -24.18 10.71 10.60
CA ASP A 245 -24.65 11.66 11.62
C ASP A 245 -26.13 11.98 11.48
N ALA A 246 -26.72 12.61 12.49
CA ALA A 246 -28.14 12.96 12.54
C ALA A 246 -28.57 14.05 11.54
N ASP A 247 -27.61 14.85 11.07
CA ASP A 247 -27.88 16.08 10.31
C ASP A 247 -27.77 15.91 8.79
N VAL A 248 -27.62 14.66 8.30
CA VAL A 248 -27.54 14.35 6.87
C VAL A 248 -28.85 13.80 6.32
N ASP A 249 -29.06 13.96 5.03
CA ASP A 249 -30.13 13.30 4.31
C ASP A 249 -29.92 11.77 4.31
N PRO A 250 -30.84 10.95 4.86
CA PRO A 250 -30.64 9.53 5.00
C PRO A 250 -30.61 8.76 3.67
N GLU A 251 -31.31 9.23 2.62
CA GLU A 251 -31.27 8.59 1.30
C GLU A 251 -29.92 8.84 0.62
N TRP A 252 -29.40 10.07 0.70
CA TRP A 252 -28.06 10.39 0.22
C TRP A 252 -26.98 9.61 0.98
N ALA A 253 -27.08 9.54 2.30
CA ALA A 253 -26.13 8.80 3.13
C ALA A 253 -26.14 7.30 2.77
N ALA A 254 -27.31 6.71 2.57
CA ALA A 254 -27.47 5.33 2.14
C ALA A 254 -26.84 5.07 0.76
N ALA A 255 -26.99 5.99 -0.19
CA ALA A 255 -26.32 5.90 -1.49
C ALA A 255 -24.79 5.95 -1.38
N GLN A 256 -24.23 6.81 -0.50
CA GLN A 256 -22.79 6.84 -0.21
C GLN A 256 -22.32 5.53 0.42
N VAL A 257 -23.03 5.02 1.43
CA VAL A 257 -22.68 3.75 2.09
C VAL A 257 -22.78 2.58 1.10
N ALA A 258 -23.83 2.52 0.27
CA ALA A 258 -23.97 1.50 -0.76
C ALA A 258 -22.84 1.56 -1.81
N LEU A 259 -22.39 2.77 -2.18
CA LEU A 259 -21.20 2.93 -3.03
C LEU A 259 -19.96 2.37 -2.34
N GLY A 260 -19.72 2.71 -1.07
CA GLY A 260 -18.55 2.27 -0.32
C GLY A 260 -18.54 0.78 -0.01
N ALA A 261 -19.70 0.18 0.33
CA ALA A 261 -19.78 -1.23 0.74
C ALA A 261 -19.94 -2.21 -0.43
N PHE A 262 -20.43 -1.76 -1.59
CA PHE A 262 -20.81 -2.68 -2.68
C PHE A 262 -20.04 -2.47 -3.98
N ALA A 263 -19.22 -1.41 -4.14
CA ALA A 263 -18.35 -1.25 -5.29
C ALA A 263 -17.38 -2.43 -5.37
N ASN A 264 -17.12 -2.92 -6.59
CA ASN A 264 -16.33 -4.14 -6.84
C ASN A 264 -16.76 -5.31 -5.95
N THR A 265 -18.07 -5.40 -5.63
CA THR A 265 -18.65 -6.42 -4.75
C THR A 265 -17.99 -6.43 -3.35
N GLY A 266 -17.65 -5.23 -2.82
CA GLY A 266 -16.99 -5.04 -1.52
C GLY A 266 -15.50 -5.38 -1.49
N GLN A 267 -14.89 -5.74 -2.61
CA GLN A 267 -13.52 -6.21 -2.70
C GLN A 267 -12.51 -5.06 -2.88
N ILE A 268 -12.59 -4.06 -1.99
CA ILE A 268 -11.70 -2.89 -1.97
C ILE A 268 -11.16 -2.74 -0.54
N CYS A 269 -9.85 -2.55 -0.38
CA CYS A 269 -9.21 -2.44 0.94
C CYS A 269 -9.79 -1.30 1.82
N THR A 270 -10.34 -0.25 1.19
CA THR A 270 -11.02 0.88 1.85
C THR A 270 -12.54 0.84 1.65
N SER A 271 -13.12 -0.36 1.45
CA SER A 271 -14.58 -0.56 1.48
C SER A 271 -15.15 -0.17 2.83
N VAL A 272 -16.38 0.31 2.83
CA VAL A 272 -17.15 0.48 4.07
C VAL A 272 -17.55 -0.91 4.57
N GLU A 273 -16.94 -1.33 5.69
CA GLU A 273 -17.20 -2.64 6.30
C GLU A 273 -17.96 -2.54 7.64
N ARG A 274 -18.04 -1.34 8.25
CA ARG A 274 -18.76 -1.09 9.49
C ARG A 274 -19.58 0.18 9.38
N VAL A 275 -20.89 0.10 9.63
CA VAL A 275 -21.80 1.23 9.50
C VAL A 275 -22.36 1.61 10.87
N TYR A 276 -22.02 2.80 11.35
CA TYR A 276 -22.53 3.40 12.60
C TYR A 276 -23.49 4.52 12.24
N VAL A 277 -24.79 4.33 12.44
CA VAL A 277 -25.84 5.29 12.07
C VAL A 277 -26.52 5.89 13.30
N HIS A 278 -26.64 7.22 13.33
CA HIS A 278 -27.35 7.92 14.40
C HIS A 278 -28.83 7.48 14.46
N GLN A 279 -29.34 7.23 15.68
CA GLN A 279 -30.68 6.71 15.91
C GLN A 279 -31.80 7.54 15.25
N ASP A 280 -31.64 8.86 15.14
CA ASP A 280 -32.67 9.75 14.59
C ASP A 280 -32.88 9.61 13.09
N VAL A 281 -31.91 9.06 12.36
CA VAL A 281 -31.96 8.84 10.91
C VAL A 281 -31.88 7.36 10.54
N ALA A 282 -31.76 6.46 11.51
CA ALA A 282 -31.48 5.03 11.30
C ALA A 282 -32.56 4.32 10.47
N GLU A 283 -33.86 4.53 10.79
CA GLU A 283 -34.93 3.83 10.12
C GLU A 283 -35.02 4.19 8.61
N PRO A 284 -35.12 5.49 8.22
CA PRO A 284 -35.12 5.84 6.80
C PRO A 284 -33.85 5.51 6.09
N PHE A 285 -32.67 5.62 6.75
CA PHE A 285 -31.38 5.24 6.21
C PHE A 285 -31.33 3.74 5.88
N VAL A 286 -31.71 2.86 6.81
CA VAL A 286 -31.70 1.41 6.58
C VAL A 286 -32.67 1.03 5.45
N ALA A 287 -33.84 1.65 5.39
CA ALA A 287 -34.79 1.39 4.31
C ALA A 287 -34.21 1.76 2.93
N ALA A 288 -33.54 2.91 2.83
CA ALA A 288 -32.90 3.35 1.61
C ALA A 288 -31.68 2.46 1.24
N LEU A 289 -30.89 2.04 2.23
CA LEU A 289 -29.74 1.15 2.03
C LEU A 289 -30.17 -0.24 1.53
N VAL A 290 -31.28 -0.78 2.05
CA VAL A 290 -31.88 -2.03 1.56
C VAL A 290 -32.29 -1.90 0.10
N ALA A 291 -32.98 -0.81 -0.28
CA ALA A 291 -33.37 -0.56 -1.65
C ALA A 291 -32.18 -0.48 -2.61
N GLU A 292 -31.07 0.16 -2.19
CA GLU A 292 -29.82 0.22 -2.94
C GLU A 292 -29.16 -1.17 -3.09
N ALA A 293 -29.15 -1.99 -2.04
CA ALA A 293 -28.63 -3.35 -2.07
C ALA A 293 -29.43 -4.25 -3.01
N GLU A 294 -30.76 -4.18 -2.96
CA GLU A 294 -31.66 -4.93 -3.84
C GLU A 294 -31.50 -4.52 -5.31
N ARG A 295 -31.38 -3.22 -5.58
CA ARG A 295 -31.11 -2.70 -6.93
C ARG A 295 -29.81 -3.25 -7.49
N ARG A 296 -28.73 -3.30 -6.70
CA ARG A 296 -27.42 -3.85 -7.13
C ARG A 296 -27.49 -5.36 -7.34
N THR A 297 -28.12 -6.09 -6.43
CA THR A 297 -28.31 -7.55 -6.57
C THR A 297 -29.12 -7.92 -7.82
N ALA A 298 -30.06 -7.10 -8.22
CA ALA A 298 -30.88 -7.30 -9.43
C ALA A 298 -30.18 -6.85 -10.72
N ALA A 299 -29.04 -6.18 -10.63
CA ALA A 299 -28.29 -5.69 -11.79
C ALA A 299 -27.66 -6.87 -12.58
N PRO A 300 -27.40 -6.69 -13.89
CA PRO A 300 -26.65 -7.67 -14.67
C PRO A 300 -25.24 -7.90 -14.09
N ALA A 301 -24.67 -9.10 -14.31
CA ALA A 301 -23.30 -9.42 -13.87
C ALA A 301 -22.22 -8.46 -14.42
N ALA A 302 -22.51 -7.76 -15.50
CA ALA A 302 -21.63 -6.71 -16.05
C ALA A 302 -21.67 -5.39 -15.26
N GLU A 303 -22.56 -5.24 -14.30
CA GLU A 303 -22.72 -4.05 -13.43
C GLU A 303 -22.48 -4.38 -11.95
N PHE A 304 -22.79 -5.61 -11.53
CA PHE A 304 -22.51 -6.12 -10.19
C PHE A 304 -21.94 -7.55 -10.32
N GLY A 305 -20.61 -7.65 -10.26
CA GLY A 305 -19.85 -8.87 -10.52
C GLY A 305 -19.90 -9.88 -9.36
N PRO A 306 -19.29 -11.06 -9.56
CA PRO A 306 -19.09 -12.06 -8.51
C PRO A 306 -17.96 -11.66 -7.56
N LEU A 307 -17.82 -12.41 -6.47
CA LEU A 307 -16.58 -12.50 -5.70
C LEU A 307 -15.53 -13.25 -6.53
N VAL A 308 -14.25 -13.00 -6.25
CA VAL A 308 -13.13 -13.52 -7.03
C VAL A 308 -13.09 -15.05 -7.12
N ASP A 309 -13.50 -15.73 -6.06
CA ASP A 309 -13.53 -17.19 -5.98
C ASP A 309 -14.51 -17.70 -4.91
N ASP A 310 -14.75 -19.01 -4.94
CA ASP A 310 -15.62 -19.69 -3.97
C ASP A 310 -15.04 -19.70 -2.53
N ARG A 311 -13.73 -19.59 -2.39
CA ARG A 311 -13.08 -19.50 -1.07
C ARG A 311 -13.45 -18.18 -0.39
N LEU A 312 -13.39 -17.05 -1.12
CA LEU A 312 -13.81 -15.76 -0.56
C LEU A 312 -15.31 -15.76 -0.32
N ARG A 313 -16.10 -16.30 -1.24
CA ARG A 313 -17.56 -16.45 -1.05
C ARG A 313 -17.90 -17.22 0.21
N GLY A 314 -17.18 -18.32 0.48
CA GLY A 314 -17.34 -19.10 1.71
C GLY A 314 -16.97 -18.32 2.98
N LEU A 315 -15.94 -17.48 2.93
CA LEU A 315 -15.55 -16.60 4.04
C LEU A 315 -16.65 -15.56 4.32
N VAL A 316 -17.15 -14.90 3.27
CA VAL A 316 -18.25 -13.91 3.39
C VAL A 316 -19.49 -14.56 4.00
N GLN A 317 -19.88 -15.74 3.50
CA GLN A 317 -21.03 -16.48 4.08
C GLN A 317 -20.80 -16.85 5.55
N HIS A 318 -19.58 -17.27 5.91
CA HIS A 318 -19.23 -17.58 7.30
C HIS A 318 -19.40 -16.36 8.23
N HIS A 319 -18.97 -15.17 7.82
CA HIS A 319 -19.14 -13.96 8.62
C HIS A 319 -20.63 -13.59 8.77
N VAL A 320 -21.43 -13.77 7.73
CA VAL A 320 -22.89 -13.54 7.78
C VAL A 320 -23.56 -14.56 8.70
N ASP A 321 -23.18 -15.84 8.61
CA ASP A 321 -23.73 -16.90 9.46
C ASP A 321 -23.40 -16.67 10.94
N ASP A 322 -22.18 -16.20 11.26
CA ASP A 322 -21.78 -15.80 12.62
C ASP A 322 -22.67 -14.66 13.13
N ALA A 323 -22.87 -13.62 12.32
CA ALA A 323 -23.70 -12.49 12.69
C ALA A 323 -25.15 -12.92 12.98
N ILE A 324 -25.74 -13.76 12.13
CA ILE A 324 -27.09 -14.31 12.32
C ILE A 324 -27.17 -15.13 13.60
N ALA A 325 -26.18 -16.02 13.83
CA ALA A 325 -26.14 -16.86 15.04
C ALA A 325 -26.03 -16.05 16.33
N ARG A 326 -25.46 -14.83 16.27
CA ARG A 326 -25.35 -13.87 17.39
C ARG A 326 -26.53 -12.89 17.47
N GLY A 327 -27.51 -12.99 16.58
CA GLY A 327 -28.77 -12.23 16.67
C GLY A 327 -28.89 -11.06 15.70
N ALA A 328 -27.98 -10.89 14.74
CA ALA A 328 -28.17 -9.91 13.66
C ALA A 328 -29.40 -10.27 12.81
N ALA A 329 -30.10 -9.24 12.37
CA ALA A 329 -31.25 -9.37 11.47
C ALA A 329 -30.83 -9.12 10.02
N VAL A 330 -31.07 -10.09 9.13
CA VAL A 330 -30.86 -9.93 7.70
C VAL A 330 -32.03 -9.11 7.12
N ARG A 331 -31.71 -7.93 6.56
CA ARG A 331 -32.72 -7.06 5.96
C ARG A 331 -32.89 -7.36 4.46
N THR A 332 -31.79 -7.74 3.79
CA THR A 332 -31.77 -8.25 2.41
C THR A 332 -30.47 -8.99 2.15
N GLY A 333 -30.42 -9.88 1.16
CA GLY A 333 -29.28 -10.70 0.83
C GLY A 333 -29.01 -11.82 1.82
N GLY A 334 -27.75 -12.00 2.22
CA GLY A 334 -27.33 -12.89 3.31
C GLY A 334 -27.23 -14.38 2.98
N VAL A 335 -27.54 -14.79 1.77
CA VAL A 335 -27.54 -16.20 1.36
C VAL A 335 -26.85 -16.37 0.01
N THR A 336 -25.89 -17.28 -0.04
CA THR A 336 -25.24 -17.66 -1.31
C THR A 336 -26.30 -18.16 -2.31
N PRO A 337 -26.40 -17.52 -3.48
CA PRO A 337 -27.36 -17.98 -4.50
C PRO A 337 -26.94 -19.33 -5.07
N GLY A 338 -27.91 -20.16 -5.45
CA GLY A 338 -27.63 -21.37 -6.21
C GLY A 338 -27.17 -21.05 -7.63
N GLY A 339 -26.47 -21.99 -8.27
CA GLY A 339 -26.02 -21.87 -9.66
C GLY A 339 -24.51 -21.85 -9.84
N LEU A 340 -24.07 -21.49 -11.05
CA LEU A 340 -22.66 -21.35 -11.38
C LEU A 340 -22.13 -19.98 -10.94
N GLY A 341 -20.82 -19.93 -10.73
CA GLY A 341 -20.09 -18.70 -10.39
C GLY A 341 -20.08 -18.38 -8.90
N SER A 342 -19.22 -17.45 -8.54
CA SER A 342 -18.97 -17.06 -7.15
C SER A 342 -19.80 -15.83 -6.73
N PHE A 343 -21.03 -15.72 -7.24
CA PHE A 343 -21.92 -14.58 -6.92
C PHE A 343 -22.33 -14.57 -5.44
N TYR A 344 -22.44 -13.37 -4.90
CA TYR A 344 -22.98 -13.10 -3.58
C TYR A 344 -23.83 -11.82 -3.62
N PRO A 345 -25.04 -11.80 -3.01
CA PRO A 345 -25.90 -10.62 -3.06
C PRO A 345 -25.37 -9.50 -2.18
N ALA A 346 -25.61 -8.26 -2.58
CA ALA A 346 -25.44 -7.13 -1.67
C ALA A 346 -26.32 -7.34 -0.44
N THR A 347 -25.72 -7.30 0.74
CA THR A 347 -26.32 -7.75 1.99
C THR A 347 -26.33 -6.63 3.00
N VAL A 348 -27.50 -6.40 3.63
CA VAL A 348 -27.66 -5.44 4.73
C VAL A 348 -28.03 -6.23 5.99
N LEU A 349 -27.24 -6.07 7.04
CA LEU A 349 -27.49 -6.62 8.36
C LEU A 349 -27.79 -5.49 9.34
N THR A 350 -28.74 -5.70 10.27
CA THR A 350 -29.00 -4.78 11.39
C THR A 350 -28.88 -5.53 12.71
N ASP A 351 -28.97 -4.79 13.81
CA ASP A 351 -28.81 -5.32 15.17
C ASP A 351 -27.43 -5.99 15.39
N CYS A 352 -26.42 -5.47 14.67
CA CYS A 352 -25.04 -5.95 14.78
C CYS A 352 -24.40 -5.50 16.11
N THR A 353 -23.62 -6.39 16.73
CA THR A 353 -22.92 -6.16 18.00
C THR A 353 -21.39 -6.32 17.83
N ASP A 354 -20.61 -5.71 18.71
CA ASP A 354 -19.15 -5.60 18.60
C ASP A 354 -18.40 -6.93 18.63
N ASP A 355 -19.05 -8.03 18.96
CA ASP A 355 -18.47 -9.39 19.01
C ASP A 355 -18.71 -10.20 17.73
N MET A 356 -19.43 -9.67 16.75
CA MET A 356 -19.69 -10.31 15.46
C MET A 356 -18.52 -10.18 14.51
N LEU A 357 -18.21 -11.23 13.74
CA LEU A 357 -17.10 -11.23 12.77
C LEU A 357 -17.22 -10.10 11.74
N VAL A 358 -18.43 -9.78 11.29
CA VAL A 358 -18.71 -8.66 10.36
C VAL A 358 -18.34 -7.27 10.90
N LEU A 359 -18.06 -7.13 12.20
CA LEU A 359 -17.61 -5.87 12.83
C LEU A 359 -16.17 -5.95 13.37
N THR A 360 -15.56 -7.15 13.45
CA THR A 360 -14.23 -7.35 14.06
C THR A 360 -13.16 -7.80 13.07
N GLU A 361 -13.57 -8.36 11.93
CA GLU A 361 -12.68 -8.87 10.90
C GLU A 361 -13.02 -8.26 9.54
N GLU A 362 -12.00 -8.13 8.67
CA GLU A 362 -12.19 -7.75 7.27
C GLU A 362 -13.01 -8.82 6.55
N THR A 363 -14.19 -8.47 6.04
CA THR A 363 -15.06 -9.39 5.29
C THR A 363 -14.68 -9.47 3.82
N PHE A 364 -14.27 -8.35 3.23
CA PHE A 364 -13.90 -8.20 1.83
C PHE A 364 -14.97 -8.68 0.85
N GLY A 365 -16.23 -8.38 1.17
CA GLY A 365 -17.42 -8.79 0.44
C GLY A 365 -18.54 -7.77 0.54
N PRO A 366 -19.65 -7.96 -0.19
CA PRO A 366 -20.70 -6.95 -0.33
C PRO A 366 -21.66 -6.94 0.88
N ILE A 367 -21.12 -6.68 2.07
CA ILE A 367 -21.86 -6.68 3.33
C ILE A 367 -21.82 -5.29 3.95
N ALA A 368 -22.98 -4.80 4.35
CA ALA A 368 -23.14 -3.57 5.13
C ALA A 368 -23.76 -3.90 6.50
N PRO A 369 -22.95 -4.20 7.52
CA PRO A 369 -23.42 -4.42 8.88
C PRO A 369 -23.69 -3.08 9.54
N VAL A 370 -24.93 -2.85 9.94
CA VAL A 370 -25.42 -1.59 10.50
C VAL A 370 -25.59 -1.73 12.01
N ARG A 371 -24.97 -0.82 12.74
CA ARG A 371 -25.18 -0.60 14.17
C ARG A 371 -25.73 0.80 14.42
N VAL A 372 -26.85 0.87 15.10
CA VAL A 372 -27.46 2.13 15.52
C VAL A 372 -26.69 2.66 16.75
N VAL A 373 -26.37 3.95 16.76
CA VAL A 373 -25.72 4.66 17.85
C VAL A 373 -26.60 5.78 18.37
N SER A 374 -26.47 6.10 19.66
CA SER A 374 -27.27 7.14 20.33
C SER A 374 -26.88 8.55 19.91
N ASP A 375 -25.62 8.77 19.59
CA ASP A 375 -25.05 10.06 19.21
C ASP A 375 -23.74 9.91 18.42
N PHE A 376 -23.24 11.02 17.86
CA PHE A 376 -21.98 11.06 17.13
C PHE A 376 -20.78 10.60 17.95
N ALA A 377 -20.75 10.92 19.25
CA ALA A 377 -19.61 10.57 20.12
C ALA A 377 -19.52 9.04 20.35
N GLU A 378 -20.66 8.36 20.48
CA GLU A 378 -20.70 6.90 20.50
C GLU A 378 -20.20 6.31 19.17
N GLY A 379 -20.70 6.81 18.03
CA GLY A 379 -20.26 6.37 16.71
C GLY A 379 -18.75 6.54 16.52
N LEU A 380 -18.21 7.68 16.91
CA LEU A 380 -16.78 7.98 16.84
C LEU A 380 -15.95 7.03 17.72
N ARG A 381 -16.39 6.79 18.95
CA ARG A 381 -15.72 5.87 19.88
C ARG A 381 -15.68 4.43 19.35
N LEU A 382 -16.79 3.97 18.79
CA LEU A 382 -16.88 2.62 18.22
C LEU A 382 -16.07 2.48 16.92
N ALA A 383 -16.12 3.50 16.06
CA ALA A 383 -15.32 3.54 14.85
C ALA A 383 -13.82 3.49 15.13
N ALA A 384 -13.38 4.15 16.22
CA ALA A 384 -11.98 4.17 16.65
C ALA A 384 -11.51 2.89 17.36
N ALA A 385 -12.43 2.04 17.84
CA ALA A 385 -12.12 0.85 18.62
C ALA A 385 -11.91 -0.38 17.72
N ASP A 386 -10.85 -0.37 16.90
CA ASP A 386 -10.48 -1.48 16.02
C ASP A 386 -8.96 -1.68 16.00
N ARG A 387 -8.54 -2.89 15.62
CA ARG A 387 -7.12 -3.19 15.37
C ARG A 387 -6.62 -2.64 14.03
N TYR A 388 -7.52 -2.41 13.08
CA TYR A 388 -7.25 -1.82 11.78
C TYR A 388 -7.24 -0.29 11.83
N GLY A 389 -6.65 0.33 10.82
CA GLY A 389 -6.56 1.78 10.72
C GLY A 389 -6.18 2.24 9.32
N LEU A 390 -6.91 1.74 8.28
CA LEU A 390 -6.63 2.13 6.90
C LEU A 390 -7.35 3.43 6.56
N ALA A 391 -8.67 3.45 6.50
CA ALA A 391 -9.44 4.67 6.30
C ALA A 391 -10.72 4.67 7.15
N ALA A 392 -11.39 5.80 7.19
CA ALA A 392 -12.71 5.98 7.79
C ALA A 392 -13.48 7.05 7.02
N THR A 393 -14.81 6.95 7.03
CA THR A 393 -15.69 7.94 6.43
C THR A 393 -16.63 8.54 7.47
N VAL A 394 -16.90 9.83 7.36
CA VAL A 394 -17.89 10.54 8.18
C VAL A 394 -18.83 11.29 7.25
N LEU A 395 -20.11 11.03 7.40
CA LEU A 395 -21.17 11.74 6.69
C LEU A 395 -21.88 12.67 7.68
N THR A 396 -21.59 13.98 7.58
CA THR A 396 -22.07 15.02 8.51
C THR A 396 -22.09 16.39 7.84
N ASN A 397 -23.02 17.25 8.22
CA ASN A 397 -23.01 18.66 7.89
C ASN A 397 -22.40 19.52 9.04
N ASP A 398 -22.10 18.92 10.19
CA ASP A 398 -21.45 19.59 11.32
C ASP A 398 -19.93 19.61 11.14
N THR A 399 -19.37 20.80 10.88
CA THR A 399 -17.92 21.02 10.76
C THR A 399 -17.15 20.62 12.02
N ALA A 400 -17.74 20.77 13.21
CA ALA A 400 -17.07 20.39 14.45
C ALA A 400 -16.95 18.87 14.57
N HIS A 401 -17.99 18.12 14.17
CA HIS A 401 -17.94 16.66 14.08
C HIS A 401 -16.93 16.18 13.03
N ALA A 402 -16.88 16.80 11.86
CA ALA A 402 -15.88 16.49 10.83
C ALA A 402 -14.44 16.70 11.32
N LEU A 403 -14.15 17.84 11.97
CA LEU A 403 -12.82 18.14 12.52
C LEU A 403 -12.46 17.21 13.69
N ARG A 404 -13.43 16.88 14.52
CA ARG A 404 -13.25 15.95 15.63
C ARG A 404 -12.92 14.55 15.12
N ALA A 405 -13.62 14.06 14.10
CA ALA A 405 -13.33 12.78 13.47
C ALA A 405 -11.91 12.75 12.87
N ALA A 406 -11.50 13.82 12.17
CA ALA A 406 -10.16 13.92 11.60
C ALA A 406 -9.05 13.90 12.68
N ALA A 407 -9.34 14.38 13.88
CA ALA A 407 -8.39 14.41 14.99
C ALA A 407 -8.35 13.12 15.81
N GLU A 408 -9.49 12.45 15.99
CA GLU A 408 -9.64 11.35 16.96
C GLU A 408 -9.62 9.94 16.31
N LEU A 409 -9.95 9.81 15.01
CA LEU A 409 -9.91 8.50 14.35
C LEU A 409 -8.48 8.03 14.10
N PRO A 410 -8.09 6.83 14.59
CA PRO A 410 -6.72 6.31 14.47
C PRO A 410 -6.49 5.64 13.11
N VAL A 411 -6.80 6.33 12.02
CA VAL A 411 -6.70 5.82 10.64
C VAL A 411 -5.74 6.67 9.79
N GLY A 412 -5.27 6.09 8.69
CA GLY A 412 -4.43 6.81 7.73
C GLY A 412 -5.18 7.88 6.95
N THR A 413 -6.43 7.60 6.58
CA THR A 413 -7.26 8.53 5.78
C THR A 413 -8.63 8.73 6.43
N VAL A 414 -9.00 9.99 6.66
CA VAL A 414 -10.36 10.36 7.05
C VAL A 414 -11.04 11.07 5.87
N LYS A 415 -12.16 10.55 5.45
CA LYS A 415 -12.99 11.10 4.37
C LYS A 415 -14.24 11.74 4.97
N VAL A 416 -14.62 12.91 4.50
CA VAL A 416 -15.85 13.58 4.94
C VAL A 416 -16.76 13.75 3.74
N ASN A 417 -17.99 13.27 3.85
CA ASN A 417 -19.05 13.36 2.84
C ASN A 417 -18.71 12.72 1.48
N ALA A 418 -17.76 11.80 1.47
CA ALA A 418 -17.43 10.98 0.30
C ALA A 418 -16.78 9.67 0.77
N VAL A 419 -17.16 8.53 0.20
CA VAL A 419 -16.57 7.22 0.54
C VAL A 419 -15.30 6.93 -0.27
N PHE A 420 -15.19 7.50 -1.45
CA PHE A 420 -14.00 7.47 -2.30
C PHE A 420 -13.55 8.88 -2.66
N GLY A 421 -12.31 9.03 -3.07
CA GLY A 421 -11.73 10.30 -3.48
C GLY A 421 -10.47 10.64 -2.69
N GLY A 422 -9.86 11.73 -3.08
CA GLY A 422 -8.62 12.26 -2.51
C GLY A 422 -7.80 13.01 -3.56
N ALA A 423 -6.93 13.90 -3.12
CA ALA A 423 -6.03 14.60 -4.02
C ALA A 423 -4.93 13.63 -4.54
N PRO A 424 -4.57 13.68 -5.84
CA PRO A 424 -3.53 12.81 -6.40
C PRO A 424 -2.16 12.92 -5.70
N GLY A 425 -1.88 14.02 -5.03
CA GLY A 425 -0.64 14.23 -4.25
C GLY A 425 -0.74 13.79 -2.79
N GLY A 426 -1.88 13.27 -2.35
CA GLY A 426 -2.05 12.78 -0.99
C GLY A 426 -1.25 11.49 -0.76
N SER A 427 -0.65 11.38 0.40
CA SER A 427 -0.03 10.14 0.89
C SER A 427 -0.54 9.90 2.31
N ALA A 428 -0.92 8.68 2.62
CA ALA A 428 -1.34 8.31 3.96
C ALA A 428 -0.55 7.08 4.43
N GLN A 429 -0.42 6.96 5.74
CA GLN A 429 0.16 5.77 6.36
C GLN A 429 -0.95 4.95 6.98
N PRO A 430 -1.10 3.67 6.64
CA PRO A 430 -1.96 2.76 7.38
C PRO A 430 -1.51 2.67 8.84
N ARG A 431 -2.44 2.40 9.74
CA ARG A 431 -2.16 2.26 11.18
C ARG A 431 -2.58 0.89 11.69
N GLY A 432 -2.04 0.49 12.81
CA GLY A 432 -2.37 -0.77 13.44
C GLY A 432 -2.13 -1.99 12.54
N ALA A 433 -3.09 -2.90 12.45
CA ALA A 433 -3.01 -4.09 11.62
C ALA A 433 -3.05 -3.79 10.11
N SER A 434 -3.50 -2.60 9.70
CA SER A 434 -3.54 -2.19 8.29
C SER A 434 -2.16 -1.87 7.70
N GLY A 435 -1.09 -1.87 8.50
CA GLY A 435 0.25 -1.84 7.93
C GLY A 435 1.17 -0.75 8.47
N ALA A 436 2.20 -0.40 7.68
CA ALA A 436 3.21 0.60 8.00
C ALA A 436 3.92 1.09 6.74
N GLY A 437 4.43 2.32 6.79
CA GLY A 437 5.04 3.01 5.66
C GLY A 437 3.99 3.69 4.78
N PHE A 438 4.45 4.41 3.76
CA PHE A 438 3.58 4.98 2.76
C PHE A 438 3.48 4.03 1.57
N GLY A 439 2.32 3.44 1.31
CA GLY A 439 2.11 2.49 0.21
C GLY A 439 1.80 3.17 -1.12
N TYR A 440 1.57 4.48 -1.14
CA TYR A 440 1.27 5.26 -2.35
C TYR A 440 1.63 6.74 -2.18
N GLY A 441 1.51 7.50 -3.29
CA GLY A 441 1.75 8.94 -3.31
C GLY A 441 3.25 9.33 -3.27
N PRO A 442 3.57 10.62 -3.18
CA PRO A 442 4.95 11.12 -3.25
C PRO A 442 5.88 10.55 -2.17
N HIS A 443 5.37 10.29 -0.96
CA HIS A 443 6.17 9.77 0.14
C HIS A 443 6.59 8.30 -0.03
N LEU A 444 5.96 7.55 -0.94
CA LEU A 444 6.44 6.21 -1.30
C LEU A 444 7.85 6.26 -1.92
N LEU A 445 8.24 7.38 -2.55
CA LEU A 445 9.61 7.56 -3.05
C LEU A 445 10.64 7.59 -1.90
N ASP A 446 10.28 8.16 -0.74
CA ASP A 446 11.12 8.17 0.45
C ASP A 446 11.27 6.76 1.03
N GLU A 447 10.20 5.95 1.01
CA GLU A 447 10.25 4.55 1.43
C GLU A 447 11.19 3.70 0.55
N MET A 448 11.27 4.03 -0.74
CA MET A 448 12.13 3.32 -1.70
C MET A 448 13.59 3.79 -1.69
N THR A 449 13.93 4.79 -0.87
CA THR A 449 15.27 5.37 -0.80
C THR A 449 15.83 5.37 0.62
N THR A 450 17.15 5.58 0.72
CA THR A 450 17.86 5.90 1.95
C THR A 450 18.66 7.17 1.75
N THR A 451 18.82 7.98 2.80
CA THR A 451 19.47 9.28 2.69
C THR A 451 20.89 9.27 3.23
N THR A 452 21.83 9.81 2.45
CA THR A 452 23.19 10.12 2.90
C THR A 452 23.32 11.62 3.12
N VAL A 453 23.86 12.03 4.25
CA VAL A 453 24.28 13.41 4.49
C VAL A 453 25.75 13.54 4.12
N VAL A 454 26.05 14.50 3.25
CA VAL A 454 27.43 14.83 2.85
C VAL A 454 27.82 16.12 3.55
N HIS A 455 28.97 16.08 4.22
CA HIS A 455 29.63 17.25 4.82
C HIS A 455 30.96 17.48 4.09
N LEU A 456 31.15 18.66 3.55
CA LEU A 456 32.34 19.02 2.80
C LEU A 456 33.01 20.25 3.42
N GLU A 457 34.26 20.09 3.84
CA GLU A 457 35.17 21.20 4.24
C GLU A 457 36.36 21.28 3.34
N ALA A 458 36.96 22.47 3.26
CA ALA A 458 38.22 22.66 2.56
C ALA A 458 39.37 22.01 3.33
N ALA A 459 40.17 21.19 2.66
CA ALA A 459 41.38 20.70 3.24
C ALA A 459 42.44 21.84 3.35
N PRO A 460 43.25 21.88 4.42
CA PRO A 460 44.36 22.84 4.49
C PRO A 460 45.36 22.62 3.33
N PRO A 461 45.95 23.69 2.80
CA PRO A 461 46.92 23.56 1.73
C PRO A 461 48.11 22.69 2.16
N ARG A 462 48.61 21.89 1.23
CA ARG A 462 49.79 21.05 1.48
C ARG A 462 50.96 21.93 1.93
N ARG A 463 51.52 21.69 3.13
CA ARG A 463 52.76 22.34 3.54
C ARG A 463 53.84 21.92 2.55
N THR A 464 54.37 22.85 1.78
CA THR A 464 55.63 22.68 1.08
C THR A 464 56.75 22.62 2.14
N VAL A 465 57.26 21.43 2.38
CA VAL A 465 58.52 21.33 3.14
C VAL A 465 59.57 21.85 2.20
N GLU A 466 60.03 23.08 2.46
CA GLU A 466 61.26 23.54 1.79
C GLU A 466 62.39 22.55 2.18
N PRO A 467 63.20 22.08 1.24
CA PRO A 467 64.34 21.24 1.58
C PRO A 467 65.28 22.05 2.50
N SER A 468 65.48 21.54 3.71
CA SER A 468 66.41 22.16 4.66
C SER A 468 67.78 22.29 4.02
N THR A 469 68.20 23.50 3.72
CA THR A 469 69.58 23.87 3.39
C THR A 469 70.31 23.96 4.71
N GLU A 470 70.55 22.82 5.37
CA GLU A 470 71.55 22.69 6.43
C GLU A 470 72.55 21.61 6.09
N ALA A 471 73.58 22.06 5.39
CA ALA A 471 74.90 21.38 5.46
C ALA A 471 75.91 22.44 5.65
N ALA A 472 76.53 22.44 6.80
CA ALA A 472 77.80 22.95 7.21
C ALA A 472 77.81 24.03 8.29
N GLY A 473 78.27 23.68 9.46
CA GLY A 473 78.98 24.64 10.32
C GLY A 473 78.63 24.65 11.81
N SER A 474 79.32 23.76 12.58
CA SER A 474 80.02 24.09 13.81
C SER A 474 79.22 24.57 15.07
N THR A 475 79.28 23.71 16.07
CA THR A 475 79.64 23.93 17.50
C THR A 475 78.83 24.85 18.41
N ALA A 476 78.40 24.20 19.46
CA ALA A 476 78.39 24.56 20.87
C ALA A 476 77.29 25.42 21.50
N ALA A 477 76.68 24.80 22.43
CA ALA A 477 76.43 25.19 23.84
C ALA A 477 75.07 25.87 24.21
N THR A 478 74.52 25.17 25.14
CA THR A 478 73.78 25.61 26.34
C THR A 478 72.33 26.18 26.20
N GLY A 479 71.42 25.39 26.68
CA GLY A 479 70.48 25.63 27.79
C GLY A 479 69.31 26.58 27.57
N SER A 480 68.14 26.08 27.59
CA SER A 480 67.15 26.32 28.62
C SER A 480 65.70 25.96 28.19
N THR A 481 65.09 25.24 29.01
CA THR A 481 63.68 25.05 29.34
C THR A 481 62.66 25.98 28.69
N GLY A 482 61.62 25.41 28.06
CA GLY A 482 60.41 26.13 27.70
C GLY A 482 59.31 25.20 27.18
N ALA A 483 58.44 24.87 28.07
CA ALA A 483 57.05 24.40 28.01
C ALA A 483 56.43 24.07 26.65
N ALA A 484 55.99 22.82 26.55
CA ALA A 484 55.05 22.35 25.58
C ALA A 484 53.61 22.85 25.91
N ALA A 485 53.02 23.56 25.01
CA ALA A 485 51.56 23.86 25.05
C ALA A 485 50.80 22.77 24.28
N ALA A 486 50.03 21.99 25.00
CA ALA A 486 49.15 21.02 24.42
C ALA A 486 47.89 21.74 23.92
N ALA A 487 47.58 21.59 22.64
CA ALA A 487 46.30 22.00 22.09
C ALA A 487 45.26 20.93 22.39
N THR A 488 44.31 21.28 23.27
CA THR A 488 43.11 20.49 23.55
C THR A 488 42.01 20.93 22.60
N GLY A 489 41.59 20.05 21.68
CA GLY A 489 40.36 20.22 20.93
C GLY A 489 39.15 19.83 21.79
N PRO A 490 37.98 20.46 21.62
CA PRO A 490 36.81 20.13 22.43
C PRO A 490 36.14 18.85 21.94
N ALA A 491 35.95 17.90 22.87
CA ALA A 491 35.08 16.73 22.69
C ALA A 491 33.63 17.16 22.81
N ALA A 492 32.81 16.77 21.83
CA ALA A 492 31.38 16.93 21.88
C ALA A 492 30.80 15.96 22.91
N ALA A 493 30.19 16.51 23.94
CA ALA A 493 29.41 15.76 24.93
C ALA A 493 27.94 15.70 24.48
N ALA A 494 27.47 14.47 24.25
CA ALA A 494 26.04 14.20 24.18
C ALA A 494 25.48 14.23 25.61
N GLY A 495 24.65 15.22 25.91
CA GLY A 495 23.94 15.34 27.19
C GLY A 495 22.49 14.94 27.04
N ALA A 496 22.12 13.76 27.53
CA ALA A 496 20.76 13.42 27.84
C ALA A 496 20.36 14.08 29.17
N THR A 497 19.36 14.94 29.16
CA THR A 497 18.73 15.43 30.40
C THR A 497 17.31 14.91 30.50
N ALA A 498 17.11 13.98 31.43
CA ALA A 498 15.82 13.70 32.03
C ALA A 498 15.45 14.86 32.98
N GLY A 499 14.33 15.48 32.72
CA GLY A 499 13.77 16.53 33.61
C GLY A 499 12.55 16.00 34.33
N SER A 500 12.66 15.99 35.64
CA SER A 500 11.64 15.64 36.61
C SER A 500 10.50 16.66 36.64
N ALA A 501 9.31 16.14 36.96
CA ALA A 501 8.11 16.88 37.28
C ALA A 501 8.30 17.82 38.50
N ASP A 502 7.69 19.00 38.45
CA ASP A 502 7.21 19.69 39.66
C ASP A 502 5.88 20.40 39.37
N THR A 503 4.96 20.12 40.25
CA THR A 503 3.63 20.63 40.40
C THR A 503 3.65 22.09 40.93
N VAL A 504 2.87 22.98 40.32
CA VAL A 504 2.24 24.08 41.08
C VAL A 504 0.85 24.38 40.52
N GLY A 505 -0.14 24.28 41.39
CA GLY A 505 -1.50 24.67 41.15
C GLY A 505 -1.73 26.21 41.31
N GLY A 506 -2.92 26.64 40.89
CA GLY A 506 -3.42 27.96 41.21
C GLY A 506 -4.43 28.54 40.24
N THR A 507 -5.70 28.26 40.49
CA THR A 507 -6.90 29.13 40.40
C THR A 507 -6.85 30.39 39.50
N ARG A 508 -7.65 30.41 38.46
CA ARG A 508 -8.91 31.19 38.32
C ARG A 508 -9.66 30.78 37.05
#